data_b1218fcc8a40e409099e5d78b84d22bf
#
_entry.id   b1218fcc8a40e409099e5d78b84d22bf
#
_cell.length_a   1.000
_cell.length_b   1.000
_cell.length_c   1.000
_cell.angle_alpha   90.00
_cell.angle_beta   90.00
_cell.angle_gamma   90.00
#
_symmetry.space_group_name_H-M   'P 1'
#
loop_
_entity.id
_entity.type
_entity.pdbx_description
1 polymer ?
#
loop_
_entity_poly.entity_id
_entity_poly.type
_entity_poly.pdbx_seq_one_letter_code
_entity_poly.pdbx_strand_id
1 'polypeptide(L)'
;MEIYEELKARGLIAQVTNEDEIRELVNAGKATFYIGFDPTADSLHVGHFMALCLMKRLQMAGNKPVVLIGGGTGYVGDPSGRTDMRSMMTPETIQHNCDCFKKQMERFIEFGPDKAIMVNNADWLLKLNYIDLLRDVGACFSVNNMLRAECYKQRMEKGLSFLEFNYMIMQSYDFYHLFKHYGCNMQFGGDDQWSNMLGGTELIRKKLGKDAYAMTITLLLNSEGKKMGKTQSGAVWLDPNKTSPFEFYQYWRNVADADVLKCIRMLTFLPLEEIDKMDKWEGSQLNTAKEILAFELTKLVHGEEEANKAQQTARALFSGSGNLDNMPSYTLSKDDLTDGKIAVNDILFKAGMTKSKGEGRRLIEQGGVSVNDKKVASAVETVCAADFSDGSIIVKKGKKVFYKIILE
;
A
#
# COMPACT_ATOMS: atom_id res chain seq x y z
N MET A 1 25.54 -0.49 11.26
CA MET A 1 25.31 0.53 10.22
C MET A 1 24.32 1.52 10.78
N GLU A 2 24.56 2.82 10.63
CA GLU A 2 23.62 3.85 11.04
C GLU A 2 22.39 3.89 10.13
N ILE A 3 21.27 4.41 10.62
CA ILE A 3 19.98 4.29 9.92
C ILE A 3 19.98 5.01 8.57
N TYR A 4 20.61 6.18 8.44
CA TYR A 4 20.64 6.90 7.15
C TYR A 4 21.37 6.09 6.09
N GLU A 5 22.51 5.48 6.41
CA GLU A 5 23.29 4.62 5.54
C GLU A 5 22.52 3.35 5.18
N GLU A 6 21.76 2.79 6.12
CA GLU A 6 20.89 1.64 5.84
C GLU A 6 19.80 2.01 4.84
N LEU A 7 19.12 3.15 5.03
CA LEU A 7 18.09 3.61 4.09
C LEU A 7 18.66 3.83 2.68
N LYS A 8 19.89 4.38 2.61
CA LYS A 8 20.59 4.60 1.33
C LYS A 8 20.98 3.28 0.67
N ALA A 9 21.56 2.34 1.42
CA ALA A 9 21.93 1.01 0.92
C ALA A 9 20.73 0.17 0.48
N ARG A 10 19.56 0.40 1.08
CA ARG A 10 18.30 -0.23 0.66
C ARG A 10 17.66 0.44 -0.55
N GLY A 11 18.17 1.57 -1.03
CA GLY A 11 17.60 2.32 -2.14
C GLY A 11 16.30 3.03 -1.81
N LEU A 12 16.10 3.40 -0.54
CA LEU A 12 14.87 4.01 -0.06
C LEU A 12 14.84 5.54 -0.21
N ILE A 13 16.00 6.20 -0.32
CA ILE A 13 16.12 7.66 -0.42
C ILE A 13 16.06 8.08 -1.89
N ALA A 14 15.15 9.02 -2.23
CA ALA A 14 15.06 9.60 -3.56
C ALA A 14 15.60 11.03 -3.58
N GLN A 15 15.00 11.95 -2.81
CA GLN A 15 15.41 13.35 -2.72
C GLN A 15 15.49 13.81 -1.26
N VAL A 16 16.39 14.73 -0.97
CA VAL A 16 16.59 15.31 0.37
C VAL A 16 16.83 16.81 0.26
N THR A 17 16.36 17.59 1.23
CA THR A 17 16.60 19.05 1.28
C THR A 17 18.01 19.39 1.71
N ASN A 18 18.57 18.65 2.66
CA ASN A 18 19.93 18.80 3.17
C ASN A 18 20.43 17.45 3.69
N GLU A 19 21.33 16.82 2.96
CA GLU A 19 21.77 15.44 3.26
C GLU A 19 22.50 15.34 4.60
N ASP A 20 23.39 16.26 4.90
CA ASP A 20 24.23 16.17 6.11
C ASP A 20 23.42 16.38 7.39
N GLU A 21 22.55 17.39 7.40
CA GLU A 21 21.66 17.69 8.52
C GLU A 21 20.65 16.55 8.76
N ILE A 22 20.06 16.03 7.70
CA ILE A 22 19.12 14.90 7.80
C ILE A 22 19.81 13.65 8.31
N ARG A 23 21.03 13.36 7.83
CA ARG A 23 21.84 12.22 8.29
C ARG A 23 22.12 12.33 9.79
N GLU A 24 22.63 13.49 10.25
CA GLU A 24 22.89 13.71 11.66
C GLU A 24 21.61 13.57 12.50
N LEU A 25 20.51 14.16 12.05
CA LEU A 25 19.24 14.17 12.75
C LEU A 25 18.67 12.76 12.96
N VAL A 26 18.61 11.97 11.89
CA VAL A 26 18.00 10.62 11.96
C VAL A 26 18.93 9.59 12.61
N ASN A 27 20.25 9.71 12.42
CA ASN A 27 21.22 8.81 13.05
C ASN A 27 21.29 9.04 14.56
N ALA A 28 21.12 10.29 15.02
CA ALA A 28 21.05 10.63 16.43
C ALA A 28 19.71 10.28 17.11
N GLY A 29 18.72 9.77 16.39
CA GLY A 29 17.38 9.50 16.91
C GLY A 29 16.61 10.76 17.32
N LYS A 30 16.93 11.92 16.75
CA LYS A 30 16.36 13.23 17.12
C LYS A 30 15.29 13.73 16.14
N ALA A 31 15.00 12.98 15.07
CA ALA A 31 13.94 13.36 14.17
C ALA A 31 12.57 13.08 14.79
N THR A 32 11.77 14.13 14.96
CA THR A 32 10.32 14.00 15.05
C THR A 32 9.79 14.24 13.64
N PHE A 33 9.27 13.22 13.01
CA PHE A 33 8.93 13.26 11.60
C PHE A 33 7.48 12.85 11.33
N TYR A 34 6.88 13.37 10.26
CA TYR A 34 5.54 12.95 9.90
C TYR A 34 5.47 12.38 8.47
N ILE A 35 4.49 11.51 8.29
CA ILE A 35 3.99 11.07 7.00
C ILE A 35 2.47 11.24 7.00
N GLY A 36 1.94 11.83 5.92
CA GLY A 36 0.50 12.03 5.73
C GLY A 36 -0.15 10.86 5.01
N PHE A 37 -1.36 10.51 5.45
CA PHE A 37 -2.19 9.46 4.86
C PHE A 37 -3.62 9.98 4.66
N ASP A 38 -4.03 10.14 3.42
CA ASP A 38 -5.42 10.49 3.09
C ASP A 38 -6.31 9.25 3.27
N PRO A 39 -7.36 9.30 4.11
CA PRO A 39 -8.21 8.16 4.44
C PRO A 39 -9.22 7.86 3.33
N THR A 40 -8.76 7.57 2.11
CA THR A 40 -9.58 7.38 0.90
C THR A 40 -10.21 6.01 0.78
N ALA A 41 -9.95 5.12 1.72
CA ALA A 41 -10.54 3.78 1.85
C ALA A 41 -10.47 3.34 3.33
N ASP A 42 -11.23 2.32 3.68
CA ASP A 42 -11.25 1.70 5.00
C ASP A 42 -10.09 0.71 5.25
N SER A 43 -9.09 0.69 4.39
CA SER A 43 -7.88 -0.10 4.55
C SER A 43 -6.68 0.56 3.88
N LEU A 44 -5.51 0.37 4.47
CA LEU A 44 -4.23 0.57 3.83
C LEU A 44 -3.99 -0.53 2.79
N HIS A 45 -3.12 -0.27 1.83
CA HIS A 45 -2.75 -1.21 0.78
C HIS A 45 -1.23 -1.18 0.53
N VAL A 46 -0.72 -2.09 -0.28
CA VAL A 46 0.72 -2.20 -0.62
C VAL A 46 1.35 -0.86 -1.05
N GLY A 47 0.59 0.06 -1.65
CA GLY A 47 1.10 1.40 -1.98
C GLY A 47 1.51 2.24 -0.76
N HIS A 48 0.95 1.97 0.43
CA HIS A 48 1.34 2.62 1.69
C HIS A 48 2.47 1.88 2.41
N PHE A 49 2.77 0.66 1.97
CA PHE A 49 3.66 -0.26 2.68
C PHE A 49 5.08 0.30 2.83
N MET A 50 5.60 0.96 1.80
CA MET A 50 6.91 1.62 1.85
C MET A 50 6.99 2.66 2.97
N ALA A 51 5.96 3.50 3.10
CA ALA A 51 5.88 4.51 4.14
C ALA A 51 5.83 3.87 5.54
N LEU A 52 5.06 2.80 5.71
CA LEU A 52 4.97 2.06 6.98
C LEU A 52 6.29 1.40 7.35
N CYS A 53 6.98 0.76 6.40
CA CYS A 53 8.30 0.19 6.62
C CYS A 53 9.34 1.25 6.99
N LEU A 54 9.30 2.42 6.34
CA LEU A 54 10.17 3.54 6.68
C LEU A 54 9.90 4.03 8.11
N MET A 55 8.63 4.26 8.47
CA MET A 55 8.27 4.69 9.82
C MET A 55 8.77 3.71 10.88
N LYS A 56 8.59 2.40 10.64
CA LYS A 56 9.08 1.34 11.54
C LYS A 56 10.59 1.40 11.70
N ARG A 57 11.35 1.51 10.61
CA ARG A 57 12.83 1.59 10.64
C ARG A 57 13.32 2.79 11.42
N LEU A 58 12.76 3.97 11.13
CA LEU A 58 13.13 5.20 11.82
C LEU A 58 12.76 5.16 13.31
N GLN A 59 11.59 4.57 13.65
CA GLN A 59 11.21 4.39 15.05
C GLN A 59 12.16 3.43 15.79
N MET A 60 12.56 2.32 15.15
CA MET A 60 13.55 1.38 15.70
C MET A 60 14.92 2.05 15.94
N ALA A 61 15.25 3.07 15.15
CA ALA A 61 16.44 3.90 15.31
C ALA A 61 16.27 5.07 16.31
N GLY A 62 15.17 5.08 17.08
CA GLY A 62 14.92 6.08 18.12
C GLY A 62 14.22 7.35 17.67
N ASN A 63 13.88 7.48 16.38
CA ASN A 63 13.15 8.63 15.87
C ASN A 63 11.66 8.54 16.19
N LYS A 64 10.98 9.70 16.31
CA LYS A 64 9.58 9.76 16.72
C LYS A 64 8.64 9.98 15.54
N PRO A 65 7.82 8.98 15.15
CA PRO A 65 6.84 9.14 14.08
C PRO A 65 5.62 9.96 14.53
N VAL A 66 5.14 10.82 13.65
CA VAL A 66 3.83 11.45 13.71
C VAL A 66 3.03 10.96 12.50
N VAL A 67 1.99 10.19 12.73
CA VAL A 67 1.06 9.77 11.70
C VAL A 67 0.04 10.90 11.51
N LEU A 68 0.08 11.56 10.37
CA LEU A 68 -0.91 12.57 10.02
C LEU A 68 -2.01 11.94 9.17
N ILE A 69 -3.22 11.91 9.71
CA ILE A 69 -4.40 11.51 8.95
C ILE A 69 -5.00 12.74 8.26
N GLY A 70 -5.18 12.64 6.95
CA GLY A 70 -5.73 13.70 6.12
C GLY A 70 -7.25 13.84 6.22
N GLY A 71 -7.81 13.95 7.44
CA GLY A 71 -9.25 14.13 7.61
C GLY A 71 -9.74 15.45 7.01
N GLY A 72 -8.97 16.53 7.14
CA GLY A 72 -9.28 17.83 6.51
C GLY A 72 -8.92 17.87 5.01
N THR A 73 -7.72 17.40 4.66
CA THR A 73 -7.28 17.34 3.25
C THR A 73 -8.06 16.34 2.41
N GLY A 74 -8.66 15.32 3.03
CA GLY A 74 -9.55 14.36 2.39
C GLY A 74 -10.80 14.98 1.74
N TYR A 75 -11.26 16.15 2.24
CA TYR A 75 -12.34 16.91 1.60
C TYR A 75 -11.94 17.54 0.26
N VAL A 76 -10.66 17.77 0.05
CA VAL A 76 -10.13 18.41 -1.15
C VAL A 76 -9.56 17.38 -2.12
N GLY A 77 -8.70 16.51 -1.62
CA GLY A 77 -8.00 15.47 -2.38
C GLY A 77 -6.71 15.95 -3.05
N ASP A 78 -5.63 15.20 -2.82
CA ASP A 78 -4.31 15.48 -3.38
C ASP A 78 -4.30 15.30 -4.91
N PRO A 79 -3.91 16.33 -5.69
CA PRO A 79 -3.76 16.22 -7.14
C PRO A 79 -2.46 15.51 -7.58
N SER A 80 -1.48 15.34 -6.69
CA SER A 80 -0.15 14.82 -7.02
C SER A 80 -0.20 13.40 -7.58
N GLY A 81 0.48 13.18 -8.71
CA GLY A 81 0.57 11.87 -9.35
C GLY A 81 -0.76 11.33 -9.90
N ARG A 82 -1.75 12.20 -10.16
CA ARG A 82 -3.09 11.84 -10.65
C ARG A 82 -3.47 12.66 -11.89
N THR A 83 -4.38 12.09 -12.65
CA THR A 83 -4.96 12.74 -13.83
C THR A 83 -6.41 13.18 -13.63
N ASP A 84 -7.10 12.65 -12.60
CA ASP A 84 -8.52 12.87 -12.36
C ASP A 84 -8.78 13.35 -10.92
N MET A 85 -9.83 14.14 -10.72
CA MET A 85 -10.26 14.63 -9.41
C MET A 85 -10.80 13.46 -8.56
N ARG A 86 -10.58 13.50 -7.24
CA ARG A 86 -11.15 12.52 -6.30
C ARG A 86 -12.64 12.77 -6.07
N SER A 87 -13.39 11.69 -5.81
CA SER A 87 -14.75 11.79 -5.27
C SER A 87 -14.72 12.31 -3.84
N MET A 88 -15.65 13.20 -3.51
CA MET A 88 -15.78 13.71 -2.14
C MET A 88 -16.38 12.65 -1.22
N MET A 89 -15.83 12.54 -0.02
CA MET A 89 -16.27 11.61 1.03
C MET A 89 -17.03 12.35 2.12
N THR A 90 -17.94 11.65 2.83
CA THR A 90 -18.62 12.22 4.00
C THR A 90 -17.70 12.21 5.23
N PRO A 91 -17.97 13.08 6.23
CA PRO A 91 -17.21 13.10 7.49
C PRO A 91 -17.20 11.74 8.20
N GLU A 92 -18.34 11.03 8.18
CA GLU A 92 -18.50 9.73 8.84
C GLU A 92 -17.62 8.68 8.16
N THR A 93 -17.56 8.68 6.82
CA THR A 93 -16.69 7.79 6.05
C THR A 93 -15.22 8.07 6.35
N ILE A 94 -14.84 9.36 6.40
CA ILE A 94 -13.47 9.77 6.74
C ILE A 94 -13.09 9.27 8.13
N GLN A 95 -13.96 9.48 9.15
CA GLN A 95 -13.69 9.03 10.52
C GLN A 95 -13.55 7.51 10.60
N HIS A 96 -14.47 6.77 9.97
CA HIS A 96 -14.38 5.31 9.91
C HIS A 96 -13.05 4.83 9.31
N ASN A 97 -12.63 5.42 8.21
CA ASN A 97 -11.37 5.09 7.54
C ASN A 97 -10.15 5.42 8.42
N CYS A 98 -10.21 6.54 9.18
CA CYS A 98 -9.16 6.90 10.13
C CYS A 98 -8.99 5.83 11.21
N ASP A 99 -10.09 5.34 11.77
CA ASP A 99 -10.07 4.30 12.81
C ASP A 99 -9.51 2.98 12.28
N CYS A 100 -9.88 2.62 11.04
CA CYS A 100 -9.34 1.45 10.36
C CYS A 100 -7.82 1.58 10.14
N PHE A 101 -7.35 2.74 9.71
CA PHE A 101 -5.91 2.99 9.48
C PHE A 101 -5.12 2.85 10.78
N LYS A 102 -5.59 3.44 11.87
CA LYS A 102 -4.93 3.36 13.17
C LYS A 102 -4.70 1.91 13.60
N LYS A 103 -5.77 1.11 13.56
CA LYS A 103 -5.71 -0.32 13.93
C LYS A 103 -4.71 -1.12 13.08
N GLN A 104 -4.59 -0.79 11.79
CA GLN A 104 -3.63 -1.46 10.90
C GLN A 104 -2.19 -0.99 11.16
N MET A 105 -1.99 0.30 11.43
CA MET A 105 -0.66 0.88 11.69
C MET A 105 -0.05 0.40 13.01
N GLU A 106 -0.85 0.05 14.01
CA GLU A 106 -0.40 -0.53 15.29
C GLU A 106 0.40 -1.82 15.13
N ARG A 107 0.30 -2.48 13.99
CA ARG A 107 1.13 -3.66 13.65
C ARG A 107 2.56 -3.30 13.20
N PHE A 108 2.76 -2.06 12.75
CA PHE A 108 4.04 -1.60 12.22
C PHE A 108 4.80 -0.75 13.21
N ILE A 109 4.13 0.18 13.89
CA ILE A 109 4.73 1.16 14.78
C ILE A 109 4.07 1.12 16.15
N GLU A 110 4.84 1.46 17.17
CA GLU A 110 4.38 1.54 18.54
C GLU A 110 3.87 2.95 18.83
N PHE A 111 2.60 3.06 19.26
CA PHE A 111 1.99 4.31 19.69
C PHE A 111 2.15 4.51 21.20
N GLY A 112 2.31 5.74 21.62
CA GLY A 112 2.42 6.13 23.04
C GLY A 112 3.01 7.52 23.25
N PRO A 113 3.09 8.03 24.51
CA PRO A 113 3.52 9.39 24.82
C PRO A 113 4.92 9.74 24.27
N ASP A 114 5.88 8.80 24.37
CA ASP A 114 7.26 8.97 23.90
C ASP A 114 7.56 8.16 22.63
N LYS A 115 6.52 7.62 21.99
CA LYS A 115 6.58 6.82 20.79
C LYS A 115 5.88 7.55 19.64
N ALA A 116 5.24 6.79 18.74
CA ALA A 116 4.44 7.42 17.69
C ALA A 116 3.16 8.06 18.23
N ILE A 117 2.75 9.15 17.63
CA ILE A 117 1.43 9.76 17.84
C ILE A 117 0.65 9.77 16.51
N MET A 118 -0.66 9.75 16.61
CA MET A 118 -1.56 9.94 15.47
C MET A 118 -2.34 11.22 15.68
N VAL A 119 -2.38 12.05 14.65
CA VAL A 119 -3.10 13.33 14.63
C VAL A 119 -3.94 13.44 13.36
N ASN A 120 -5.03 14.19 13.42
CA ASN A 120 -5.92 14.42 12.29
C ASN A 120 -5.89 15.90 11.90
N ASN A 121 -5.55 16.23 10.66
CA ASN A 121 -5.48 17.63 10.24
C ASN A 121 -6.86 18.32 10.17
N ALA A 122 -7.96 17.58 10.23
CA ALA A 122 -9.29 18.16 10.43
C ALA A 122 -9.38 19.00 11.72
N ASP A 123 -8.60 18.65 12.76
CA ASP A 123 -8.63 19.33 14.05
C ASP A 123 -8.21 20.80 13.96
N TRP A 124 -7.40 21.16 13.00
CA TRP A 124 -6.95 22.53 12.75
C TRP A 124 -7.41 23.08 11.43
N LEU A 125 -7.39 22.34 10.31
CA LEU A 125 -7.76 22.86 8.98
C LEU A 125 -9.22 23.31 8.92
N LEU A 126 -10.16 22.55 9.52
CA LEU A 126 -11.58 22.89 9.51
C LEU A 126 -11.95 24.10 10.41
N LYS A 127 -11.01 24.52 11.26
CA LYS A 127 -11.21 25.69 12.16
C LYS A 127 -10.56 26.96 11.63
N LEU A 128 -9.81 26.87 10.52
CA LEU A 128 -9.13 28.02 9.95
C LEU A 128 -10.13 29.01 9.35
N ASN A 129 -9.96 30.30 9.70
CA ASN A 129 -10.64 31.35 8.97
C ASN A 129 -9.97 31.56 7.61
N TYR A 130 -10.76 31.59 6.55
CA TYR A 130 -10.25 31.69 5.18
C TYR A 130 -9.44 32.97 4.93
N ILE A 131 -9.91 34.09 5.44
CA ILE A 131 -9.24 35.40 5.26
C ILE A 131 -7.91 35.43 6.02
N ASP A 132 -7.89 34.91 7.25
CA ASP A 132 -6.67 34.82 8.04
C ASP A 132 -5.64 33.89 7.38
N LEU A 133 -6.10 32.76 6.86
CA LEU A 133 -5.23 31.83 6.10
C LEU A 133 -4.60 32.51 4.88
N LEU A 134 -5.41 33.21 4.06
CA LEU A 134 -4.90 33.93 2.89
C LEU A 134 -3.89 35.02 3.28
N ARG A 135 -4.18 35.78 4.33
CA ARG A 135 -3.32 36.88 4.80
C ARG A 135 -2.01 36.38 5.39
N ASP A 136 -2.08 35.36 6.25
CA ASP A 136 -0.94 34.92 7.05
C ASP A 136 -0.10 33.86 6.37
N VAL A 137 -0.72 32.97 5.61
CA VAL A 137 -0.08 31.83 4.93
C VAL A 137 0.00 32.08 3.44
N GLY A 138 -1.08 32.46 2.80
CA GLY A 138 -1.15 32.72 1.35
C GLY A 138 -0.11 33.72 0.89
N ALA A 139 0.17 34.77 1.68
CA ALA A 139 1.21 35.76 1.41
C ALA A 139 2.64 35.16 1.33
N CYS A 140 2.85 33.97 1.86
CA CYS A 140 4.15 33.27 1.79
C CYS A 140 4.34 32.51 0.48
N PHE A 141 3.29 32.34 -0.34
CA PHE A 141 3.31 31.56 -1.58
C PHE A 141 3.26 32.45 -2.81
N SER A 142 4.05 32.09 -3.81
CA SER A 142 4.00 32.72 -5.14
C SER A 142 3.26 31.80 -6.10
N VAL A 143 2.13 32.28 -6.65
CA VAL A 143 1.36 31.53 -7.66
C VAL A 143 2.23 31.08 -8.83
N ASN A 144 3.14 31.96 -9.31
CA ASN A 144 4.06 31.63 -10.40
C ASN A 144 4.99 30.46 -10.05
N ASN A 145 5.45 30.37 -8.80
CA ASN A 145 6.29 29.27 -8.36
C ASN A 145 5.46 27.98 -8.18
N MET A 146 4.26 28.10 -7.62
CA MET A 146 3.35 26.95 -7.47
C MET A 146 3.01 26.34 -8.83
N LEU A 147 2.67 27.14 -9.83
CA LEU A 147 2.33 26.64 -11.18
C LEU A 147 3.51 25.94 -11.89
N ARG A 148 4.75 26.19 -11.48
CA ARG A 148 5.93 25.46 -11.98
C ARG A 148 6.13 24.11 -11.32
N ALA A 149 5.45 23.85 -10.18
CA ALA A 149 5.58 22.61 -9.46
C ALA A 149 5.09 21.41 -10.28
N GLU A 150 5.83 20.30 -10.22
CA GLU A 150 5.55 19.12 -11.04
C GLU A 150 4.16 18.52 -10.73
N CYS A 151 3.70 18.61 -9.47
CA CYS A 151 2.38 18.14 -9.06
C CYS A 151 1.22 18.83 -9.81
N TYR A 152 1.41 20.05 -10.34
CA TYR A 152 0.39 20.77 -11.09
C TYR A 152 0.50 20.65 -12.61
N LYS A 153 1.66 20.39 -13.17
CA LYS A 153 1.88 20.38 -14.62
C LYS A 153 0.91 19.44 -15.35
N GLN A 154 0.80 18.19 -14.88
CA GLN A 154 -0.09 17.19 -15.49
C GLN A 154 -1.57 17.54 -15.34
N ARG A 155 -1.92 18.21 -14.24
CA ARG A 155 -3.30 18.65 -13.98
C ARG A 155 -3.69 19.85 -14.81
N MET A 156 -2.76 20.78 -15.08
CA MET A 156 -3.03 21.97 -15.90
C MET A 156 -3.49 21.63 -17.32
N GLU A 157 -2.96 20.54 -17.91
CA GLU A 157 -3.38 20.06 -19.23
C GLU A 157 -4.85 19.63 -19.29
N LYS A 158 -5.40 19.12 -18.16
CA LYS A 158 -6.77 18.63 -18.03
C LYS A 158 -7.70 19.56 -17.27
N GLY A 159 -7.21 20.71 -16.83
CA GLY A 159 -7.92 21.69 -16.02
C GLY A 159 -7.70 21.46 -14.52
N LEU A 160 -6.80 22.26 -13.92
CA LEU A 160 -6.57 22.32 -12.48
C LEU A 160 -7.64 23.18 -11.83
N SER A 161 -8.40 22.63 -10.89
CA SER A 161 -9.38 23.40 -10.13
C SER A 161 -8.70 24.26 -9.06
N PHE A 162 -9.35 25.37 -8.65
CA PHE A 162 -8.87 26.20 -7.55
C PHE A 162 -8.81 25.39 -6.24
N LEU A 163 -9.70 24.45 -6.03
CA LEU A 163 -9.71 23.55 -4.89
C LEU A 163 -8.41 22.73 -4.82
N GLU A 164 -8.06 22.04 -5.90
CA GLU A 164 -6.83 21.24 -6.01
C GLU A 164 -5.57 22.10 -5.89
N PHE A 165 -5.61 23.33 -6.44
CA PHE A 165 -4.48 24.26 -6.36
C PHE A 165 -4.14 24.66 -4.92
N ASN A 166 -5.13 24.71 -4.02
CA ASN A 166 -4.92 25.02 -2.61
C ASN A 166 -4.35 23.83 -1.79
N TYR A 167 -4.31 22.62 -2.35
CA TYR A 167 -3.83 21.45 -1.59
C TYR A 167 -2.40 21.64 -1.07
N MET A 168 -1.48 22.16 -1.89
CA MET A 168 -0.11 22.46 -1.48
C MET A 168 -0.05 23.40 -0.27
N ILE A 169 -0.91 24.41 -0.23
CA ILE A 169 -0.96 25.39 0.90
C ILE A 169 -1.42 24.68 2.17
N MET A 170 -2.44 23.80 2.07
CA MET A 170 -2.93 23.05 3.22
C MET A 170 -1.89 22.08 3.77
N GLN A 171 -1.22 21.31 2.91
CA GLN A 171 -0.15 20.40 3.33
C GLN A 171 1.05 21.16 3.92
N SER A 172 1.38 22.34 3.38
CA SER A 172 2.42 23.20 3.93
C SER A 172 2.03 23.74 5.29
N TYR A 173 0.75 24.08 5.49
CA TYR A 173 0.24 24.51 6.79
C TYR A 173 0.25 23.34 7.80
N ASP A 174 -0.04 22.12 7.39
CA ASP A 174 0.07 20.93 8.22
C ASP A 174 1.50 20.80 8.78
N PHE A 175 2.52 20.92 7.94
CA PHE A 175 3.92 20.85 8.41
C PHE A 175 4.26 21.99 9.37
N TYR A 176 3.86 23.22 9.06
CA TYR A 176 4.02 24.37 9.94
C TYR A 176 3.34 24.15 11.29
N HIS A 177 2.09 23.64 11.29
CA HIS A 177 1.34 23.33 12.51
C HIS A 177 2.04 22.25 13.34
N LEU A 178 2.45 21.16 12.71
CA LEU A 178 3.15 20.06 13.37
C LEU A 178 4.51 20.49 13.93
N PHE A 179 5.25 21.33 13.20
CA PHE A 179 6.51 21.89 13.66
C PHE A 179 6.30 22.73 14.95
N LYS A 180 5.30 23.59 14.93
CA LYS A 180 5.02 24.52 16.03
C LYS A 180 4.50 23.84 17.30
N HIS A 181 3.62 22.84 17.13
CA HIS A 181 2.85 22.26 18.24
C HIS A 181 3.34 20.88 18.69
N TYR A 182 4.02 20.15 17.81
CA TYR A 182 4.49 18.78 18.08
C TYR A 182 6.02 18.63 17.96
N GLY A 183 6.74 19.71 17.65
CA GLY A 183 8.19 19.66 17.45
C GLY A 183 8.61 18.84 16.23
N CYS A 184 7.69 18.65 15.25
CA CYS A 184 7.95 17.88 14.06
C CYS A 184 8.90 18.64 13.13
N ASN A 185 10.15 18.20 13.05
CA ASN A 185 11.22 18.88 12.32
C ASN A 185 11.49 18.27 10.93
N MET A 186 10.78 17.18 10.57
CA MET A 186 11.02 16.48 9.31
C MET A 186 9.74 15.94 8.72
N GLN A 187 9.62 16.01 7.37
CA GLN A 187 8.56 15.40 6.59
C GLN A 187 9.13 14.32 5.68
N PHE A 188 8.44 13.17 5.63
CA PHE A 188 8.67 12.13 4.63
C PHE A 188 7.45 11.95 3.75
N GLY A 189 7.67 11.58 2.50
CA GLY A 189 6.61 11.28 1.55
C GLY A 189 7.13 10.53 0.33
N GLY A 190 6.24 10.10 -0.55
CA GLY A 190 6.62 9.59 -1.87
C GLY A 190 7.26 10.68 -2.71
N ASP A 191 8.01 10.30 -3.72
CA ASP A 191 8.73 11.26 -4.59
C ASP A 191 7.77 12.20 -5.35
N ASP A 192 6.54 11.78 -5.56
CA ASP A 192 5.45 12.61 -6.10
C ASP A 192 5.00 13.75 -5.15
N GLN A 193 5.39 13.72 -3.87
CA GLN A 193 5.06 14.74 -2.86
C GLN A 193 6.11 15.85 -2.73
N TRP A 194 7.24 15.78 -3.44
CA TRP A 194 8.38 16.67 -3.25
C TRP A 194 8.02 18.16 -3.24
N SER A 195 7.24 18.61 -4.22
CA SER A 195 6.83 20.01 -4.32
C SER A 195 5.98 20.47 -3.14
N ASN A 196 5.07 19.63 -2.66
CA ASN A 196 4.23 19.93 -1.50
C ASN A 196 5.08 20.03 -0.23
N MET A 197 6.06 19.13 -0.07
CA MET A 197 6.97 19.09 1.07
C MET A 197 7.85 20.33 1.14
N LEU A 198 8.39 20.77 0.00
CA LEU A 198 9.17 22.01 -0.08
C LEU A 198 8.34 23.26 0.28
N GLY A 199 7.05 23.28 -0.05
CA GLY A 199 6.15 24.33 0.40
C GLY A 199 6.09 24.45 1.92
N GLY A 200 6.09 23.34 2.64
CA GLY A 200 6.10 23.29 4.09
C GLY A 200 7.40 23.77 4.71
N THR A 201 8.56 23.29 4.21
CA THR A 201 9.88 23.74 4.70
C THR A 201 10.06 25.24 4.49
N GLU A 202 9.64 25.77 3.34
CA GLU A 202 9.73 27.19 3.02
C GLU A 202 8.77 28.04 3.88
N LEU A 203 7.57 27.54 4.18
CA LEU A 203 6.63 28.22 5.07
C LEU A 203 7.20 28.34 6.51
N ILE A 204 7.78 27.26 7.03
CA ILE A 204 8.43 27.25 8.34
C ILE A 204 9.58 28.27 8.38
N ARG A 205 10.43 28.26 7.35
CA ARG A 205 11.54 29.21 7.24
C ARG A 205 11.06 30.66 7.22
N LYS A 206 10.04 30.99 6.44
CA LYS A 206 9.49 32.36 6.32
C LYS A 206 8.79 32.83 7.58
N LYS A 207 8.03 31.96 8.24
CA LYS A 207 7.21 32.33 9.41
C LYS A 207 7.97 32.27 10.73
N LEU A 208 8.93 31.35 10.87
CA LEU A 208 9.60 31.09 12.15
C LEU A 208 11.12 31.38 12.12
N GLY A 209 11.70 31.58 10.92
CA GLY A 209 13.16 31.72 10.78
C GLY A 209 13.92 30.46 11.21
N LYS A 210 13.29 29.29 11.09
CA LYS A 210 13.85 28.00 11.48
C LYS A 210 13.90 27.05 10.30
N ASP A 211 14.81 26.08 10.37
CA ASP A 211 14.94 25.04 9.36
C ASP A 211 14.07 23.83 9.72
N ALA A 212 13.47 23.27 8.71
CA ALA A 212 12.77 21.98 8.71
C ALA A 212 13.15 21.22 7.45
N TYR A 213 13.12 19.90 7.52
CA TYR A 213 13.72 19.04 6.50
C TYR A 213 12.66 18.17 5.82
N ALA A 214 12.94 17.81 4.58
CA ALA A 214 12.12 16.92 3.81
C ALA A 214 12.98 15.86 3.13
N MET A 215 12.49 14.63 3.11
CA MET A 215 13.08 13.50 2.39
C MET A 215 11.98 12.70 1.69
N THR A 216 12.16 12.46 0.40
CA THR A 216 11.27 11.56 -0.33
C THR A 216 11.81 10.16 -0.39
N ILE A 217 10.88 9.20 -0.41
CA ILE A 217 11.16 7.77 -0.59
C ILE A 217 10.90 7.38 -2.03
N THR A 218 11.80 6.52 -2.53
CA THR A 218 11.66 5.91 -3.85
C THR A 218 10.31 5.23 -4.00
N LEU A 219 9.61 5.48 -5.10
CA LEU A 219 8.36 4.80 -5.38
C LEU A 219 8.59 3.32 -5.67
N LEU A 220 7.73 2.47 -5.13
CA LEU A 220 7.76 1.03 -5.39
C LEU A 220 7.17 0.74 -6.78
N LEU A 221 8.04 0.72 -7.78
CA LEU A 221 7.70 0.41 -9.17
C LEU A 221 8.20 -0.98 -9.54
N ASN A 222 7.42 -1.70 -10.35
CA ASN A 222 7.89 -2.93 -10.98
C ASN A 222 8.85 -2.62 -12.15
N SER A 223 9.43 -3.66 -12.74
CA SER A 223 10.36 -3.57 -13.88
C SER A 223 9.75 -2.94 -15.15
N GLU A 224 8.41 -2.86 -15.24
CA GLU A 224 7.69 -2.14 -16.29
C GLU A 224 7.43 -0.66 -15.97
N GLY A 225 7.93 -0.15 -14.83
CA GLY A 225 7.70 1.23 -14.37
C GLY A 225 6.30 1.50 -13.79
N LYS A 226 5.51 0.46 -13.51
CA LYS A 226 4.17 0.60 -12.92
C LYS A 226 4.23 0.54 -11.40
N LYS A 227 3.43 1.37 -10.72
CA LYS A 227 3.29 1.31 -9.25
C LYS A 227 2.80 -0.07 -8.81
N MET A 228 3.52 -0.72 -7.88
CA MET A 228 3.14 -2.01 -7.31
C MET A 228 1.95 -1.87 -6.34
N GLY A 229 1.31 -3.00 -6.02
CA GLY A 229 0.16 -3.04 -5.11
C GLY A 229 -1.19 -2.91 -5.78
N LYS A 230 -1.23 -2.90 -7.11
CA LYS A 230 -2.48 -2.99 -7.88
C LYS A 230 -2.45 -4.24 -8.76
N THR A 231 -3.53 -4.99 -8.74
CA THR A 231 -3.79 -6.13 -9.64
C THR A 231 -4.92 -5.75 -10.61
N GLN A 232 -5.24 -6.64 -11.52
CA GLN A 232 -6.44 -6.49 -12.37
C GLN A 232 -7.73 -6.48 -11.52
N SER A 233 -7.69 -7.12 -10.34
CA SER A 233 -8.81 -7.19 -9.39
C SER A 233 -8.92 -5.94 -8.51
N GLY A 234 -7.91 -5.06 -8.47
CA GLY A 234 -7.87 -3.86 -7.64
C GLY A 234 -6.61 -3.76 -6.77
N ALA A 235 -6.70 -3.03 -5.66
CA ALA A 235 -5.59 -2.89 -4.72
C ALA A 235 -5.36 -4.17 -3.92
N VAL A 236 -4.10 -4.43 -3.56
CA VAL A 236 -3.72 -5.47 -2.58
C VAL A 236 -3.74 -4.81 -1.20
N TRP A 237 -4.76 -5.18 -0.42
CA TRP A 237 -5.06 -4.57 0.87
C TRP A 237 -4.25 -5.19 2.00
N LEU A 238 -4.05 -4.42 3.09
CA LEU A 238 -3.43 -4.92 4.33
C LEU A 238 -4.48 -5.49 5.29
N ASP A 239 -5.77 -5.23 5.05
CA ASP A 239 -6.87 -5.83 5.79
C ASP A 239 -7.08 -7.29 5.34
N PRO A 240 -6.99 -8.29 6.27
CA PRO A 240 -7.17 -9.69 5.92
C PRO A 240 -8.58 -10.04 5.41
N ASN A 241 -9.59 -9.20 5.69
CA ASN A 241 -10.95 -9.39 5.17
C ASN A 241 -11.11 -8.94 3.72
N LYS A 242 -10.17 -8.14 3.19
CA LYS A 242 -10.18 -7.63 1.81
C LYS A 242 -9.18 -8.35 0.89
N THR A 243 -8.04 -8.70 1.44
CA THR A 243 -7.01 -9.54 0.83
C THR A 243 -6.56 -10.51 1.88
N SER A 244 -6.94 -11.76 1.76
CA SER A 244 -6.56 -12.79 2.74
C SER A 244 -5.05 -12.92 2.87
N PRO A 245 -4.51 -13.40 4.01
CA PRO A 245 -3.08 -13.61 4.19
C PRO A 245 -2.48 -14.51 3.09
N PHE A 246 -3.23 -15.50 2.61
CA PHE A 246 -2.80 -16.35 1.51
C PHE A 246 -2.72 -15.58 0.17
N GLU A 247 -3.71 -14.76 -0.18
CA GLU A 247 -3.68 -13.94 -1.38
C GLU A 247 -2.57 -12.90 -1.32
N PHE A 248 -2.33 -12.30 -0.15
CA PHE A 248 -1.22 -11.38 0.11
C PHE A 248 0.13 -12.09 -0.09
N TYR A 249 0.29 -13.29 0.47
CA TYR A 249 1.47 -14.14 0.26
C TYR A 249 1.67 -14.46 -1.23
N GLN A 250 0.61 -14.88 -1.92
CA GLN A 250 0.66 -15.21 -3.35
C GLN A 250 1.00 -14.00 -4.22
N TYR A 251 0.55 -12.82 -3.86
CA TYR A 251 0.92 -11.60 -4.57
C TYR A 251 2.45 -11.43 -4.59
N TRP A 252 3.10 -11.53 -3.44
CA TRP A 252 4.56 -11.39 -3.33
C TRP A 252 5.32 -12.59 -3.89
N ARG A 253 4.78 -13.79 -3.74
CA ARG A 253 5.37 -15.02 -4.32
C ARG A 253 5.37 -14.99 -5.86
N ASN A 254 4.52 -14.18 -6.46
CA ASN A 254 4.32 -14.07 -7.91
C ASN A 254 4.92 -12.80 -8.53
N VAL A 255 5.74 -12.03 -7.82
CA VAL A 255 6.48 -10.90 -8.41
C VAL A 255 7.43 -11.41 -9.51
N ALA A 256 7.75 -10.52 -10.46
CA ALA A 256 8.69 -10.86 -11.52
C ALA A 256 10.10 -11.15 -10.96
N ASP A 257 10.86 -11.99 -11.65
CA ASP A 257 12.24 -12.31 -11.26
C ASP A 257 13.11 -11.05 -11.18
N ALA A 258 12.90 -10.10 -12.11
CA ALA A 258 13.59 -8.81 -12.13
C ALA A 258 13.28 -7.89 -10.93
N ASP A 259 12.18 -8.15 -10.19
CA ASP A 259 11.71 -7.28 -9.12
C ASP A 259 11.98 -7.84 -7.72
N VAL A 260 12.17 -9.16 -7.58
CA VAL A 260 12.15 -9.84 -6.27
C VAL A 260 13.26 -9.36 -5.35
N LEU A 261 14.50 -9.26 -5.82
CA LEU A 261 15.65 -8.86 -5.00
C LEU A 261 15.55 -7.38 -4.59
N LYS A 262 15.07 -6.53 -5.48
CA LYS A 262 14.74 -5.14 -5.17
C LYS A 262 13.68 -5.06 -4.07
N CYS A 263 12.60 -5.83 -4.17
CA CYS A 263 11.54 -5.84 -3.16
C CYS A 263 12.05 -6.36 -1.80
N ILE A 264 12.90 -7.40 -1.78
CA ILE A 264 13.53 -7.89 -0.55
C ILE A 264 14.33 -6.77 0.10
N ARG A 265 15.19 -6.08 -0.67
CA ARG A 265 16.06 -5.01 -0.16
C ARG A 265 15.29 -3.85 0.40
N MET A 266 14.25 -3.40 -0.27
CA MET A 266 13.48 -2.22 0.12
C MET A 266 12.48 -2.50 1.25
N LEU A 267 11.82 -3.66 1.26
CA LEU A 267 10.63 -3.90 2.09
C LEU A 267 10.89 -4.79 3.30
N THR A 268 11.83 -5.74 3.23
CA THR A 268 12.08 -6.67 4.35
C THR A 268 13.00 -6.06 5.39
N PHE A 269 12.97 -6.63 6.61
CA PHE A 269 13.86 -6.27 7.72
C PHE A 269 15.05 -7.24 7.84
N LEU A 270 15.32 -8.03 6.81
CA LEU A 270 16.47 -8.91 6.74
C LEU A 270 17.79 -8.10 6.78
N PRO A 271 18.85 -8.62 7.42
CA PRO A 271 20.18 -8.00 7.39
C PRO A 271 20.67 -7.79 5.96
N LEU A 272 21.31 -6.64 5.70
CA LEU A 272 21.84 -6.33 4.36
C LEU A 272 22.88 -7.36 3.90
N GLU A 273 23.70 -7.89 4.82
CA GLU A 273 24.69 -8.93 4.48
C GLU A 273 24.04 -10.24 3.96
N GLU A 274 22.83 -10.55 4.40
CA GLU A 274 22.07 -11.70 3.86
C GLU A 274 21.51 -11.38 2.48
N ILE A 275 20.99 -10.14 2.30
CA ILE A 275 20.45 -9.69 1.03
C ILE A 275 21.55 -9.60 -0.03
N ASP A 276 22.75 -9.10 0.32
CA ASP A 276 23.89 -8.99 -0.58
C ASP A 276 24.37 -10.36 -1.11
N LYS A 277 24.18 -11.42 -0.32
CA LYS A 277 24.41 -12.79 -0.81
C LYS A 277 23.39 -13.22 -1.85
N MET A 278 22.15 -12.74 -1.72
CA MET A 278 21.07 -13.04 -2.68
C MET A 278 21.21 -12.28 -4.00
N ASP A 279 21.94 -11.16 -4.06
CA ASP A 279 22.15 -10.40 -5.30
C ASP A 279 22.82 -11.22 -6.43
N LYS A 280 23.46 -12.34 -6.06
CA LYS A 280 24.08 -13.28 -7.01
C LYS A 280 23.14 -14.42 -7.42
N TRP A 281 21.92 -14.45 -6.90
CA TRP A 281 20.99 -15.54 -7.17
C TRP A 281 20.35 -15.40 -8.55
N GLU A 282 20.29 -16.53 -9.26
CA GLU A 282 19.75 -16.64 -10.61
C GLU A 282 18.87 -17.89 -10.76
N GLY A 283 18.05 -17.93 -11.80
CA GLY A 283 17.27 -19.10 -12.16
C GLY A 283 16.36 -19.59 -11.02
N SER A 284 16.53 -20.84 -10.63
CA SER A 284 15.70 -21.49 -9.58
C SER A 284 15.86 -20.85 -8.20
N GLN A 285 17.00 -20.22 -7.89
CA GLN A 285 17.24 -19.54 -6.61
C GLN A 285 16.30 -18.34 -6.43
N LEU A 286 15.88 -17.68 -7.52
CA LEU A 286 14.91 -16.59 -7.44
C LEU A 286 13.53 -17.07 -6.93
N ASN A 287 13.19 -18.35 -7.12
CA ASN A 287 11.99 -18.92 -6.52
C ASN A 287 12.10 -18.97 -4.99
N THR A 288 13.27 -19.29 -4.46
CA THR A 288 13.55 -19.22 -3.01
C THR A 288 13.47 -17.78 -2.52
N ALA A 289 14.05 -16.82 -3.26
CA ALA A 289 13.95 -15.40 -2.94
C ALA A 289 12.48 -14.92 -2.88
N LYS A 290 11.64 -15.36 -3.81
CA LYS A 290 10.21 -15.06 -3.80
C LYS A 290 9.49 -15.66 -2.58
N GLU A 291 9.87 -16.86 -2.15
CA GLU A 291 9.31 -17.45 -0.92
C GLU A 291 9.72 -16.65 0.32
N ILE A 292 10.98 -16.25 0.41
CA ILE A 292 11.49 -15.41 1.51
C ILE A 292 10.74 -14.07 1.52
N LEU A 293 10.63 -13.38 0.37
CA LEU A 293 9.91 -12.13 0.26
C LEU A 293 8.45 -12.27 0.72
N ALA A 294 7.74 -13.27 0.20
CA ALA A 294 6.34 -13.50 0.52
C ALA A 294 6.14 -13.82 2.01
N PHE A 295 7.02 -14.64 2.58
CA PHE A 295 6.97 -14.99 4.00
C PHE A 295 7.22 -13.76 4.88
N GLU A 296 8.31 -13.04 4.67
CA GLU A 296 8.70 -11.89 5.49
C GLU A 296 7.64 -10.78 5.47
N LEU A 297 7.07 -10.48 4.30
CA LEU A 297 6.06 -9.45 4.20
C LEU A 297 4.70 -9.90 4.75
N THR A 298 4.33 -11.16 4.59
CA THR A 298 3.10 -11.69 5.20
C THR A 298 3.24 -11.75 6.72
N LYS A 299 4.39 -12.15 7.24
CA LYS A 299 4.72 -12.12 8.67
C LYS A 299 4.60 -10.71 9.24
N LEU A 300 5.12 -9.71 8.53
CA LEU A 300 5.09 -8.32 8.97
C LEU A 300 3.66 -7.75 9.05
N VAL A 301 2.78 -8.13 8.11
CA VAL A 301 1.41 -7.59 8.00
C VAL A 301 0.41 -8.42 8.80
N HIS A 302 0.49 -9.74 8.74
CA HIS A 302 -0.53 -10.66 9.27
C HIS A 302 -0.06 -11.49 10.45
N GLY A 303 1.24 -11.45 10.76
CA GLY A 303 1.85 -12.24 11.83
C GLY A 303 2.45 -13.55 11.32
N GLU A 304 3.30 -14.15 12.17
CA GLU A 304 4.10 -15.33 11.81
C GLU A 304 3.23 -16.58 11.59
N GLU A 305 2.17 -16.75 12.37
CA GLU A 305 1.26 -17.88 12.23
C GLU A 305 0.58 -17.90 10.85
N GLU A 306 0.04 -16.75 10.43
CA GLU A 306 -0.62 -16.62 9.12
C GLU A 306 0.38 -16.74 7.96
N ALA A 307 1.60 -16.26 8.14
CA ALA A 307 2.67 -16.43 7.14
C ALA A 307 3.05 -17.91 6.96
N ASN A 308 3.15 -18.65 8.07
CA ASN A 308 3.42 -20.11 8.04
C ASN A 308 2.29 -20.87 7.34
N LYS A 309 1.01 -20.57 7.69
CA LYS A 309 -0.15 -21.19 7.06
C LYS A 309 -0.18 -20.93 5.55
N ALA A 310 0.04 -19.67 5.15
CA ALA A 310 0.05 -19.26 3.75
C ALA A 310 1.19 -19.96 2.97
N GLN A 311 2.38 -20.05 3.56
CA GLN A 311 3.53 -20.74 2.95
C GLN A 311 3.27 -22.23 2.76
N GLN A 312 2.75 -22.91 3.81
CA GLN A 312 2.43 -24.33 3.75
C GLN A 312 1.38 -24.63 2.68
N THR A 313 0.31 -23.82 2.65
CA THR A 313 -0.74 -23.94 1.63
C THR A 313 -0.20 -23.71 0.21
N ALA A 314 0.68 -22.70 0.04
CA ALA A 314 1.30 -22.44 -1.25
C ALA A 314 2.19 -23.62 -1.71
N ARG A 315 2.97 -24.20 -0.81
CA ARG A 315 3.81 -25.38 -1.12
C ARG A 315 2.96 -26.61 -1.44
N ALA A 316 1.87 -26.84 -0.70
CA ALA A 316 0.95 -27.95 -0.93
C ALA A 316 0.31 -27.92 -2.32
N LEU A 317 -0.03 -26.72 -2.81
CA LEU A 317 -0.57 -26.51 -4.15
C LEU A 317 0.39 -26.92 -5.28
N PHE A 318 1.69 -26.79 -5.07
CA PHE A 318 2.70 -27.14 -6.06
C PHE A 318 3.17 -28.59 -5.96
N SER A 319 3.10 -29.22 -4.78
CA SER A 319 3.50 -30.60 -4.54
C SER A 319 2.37 -31.61 -4.78
N GLY A 320 1.12 -31.14 -4.90
CA GLY A 320 -0.06 -32.01 -5.01
C GLY A 320 -0.40 -32.78 -3.73
N SER A 321 0.25 -32.44 -2.60
CA SER A 321 0.04 -33.10 -1.30
C SER A 321 0.15 -32.07 -0.18
N GLY A 322 -0.84 -31.99 0.70
CA GLY A 322 -0.82 -31.10 1.88
C GLY A 322 -2.17 -30.49 2.21
N ASN A 323 -2.21 -29.71 3.30
CA ASN A 323 -3.44 -29.07 3.78
C ASN A 323 -3.76 -27.80 2.98
N LEU A 324 -4.96 -27.72 2.40
CA LEU A 324 -5.48 -26.61 1.61
C LEU A 324 -6.56 -25.79 2.39
N ASP A 325 -6.66 -25.95 3.70
CA ASP A 325 -7.73 -25.31 4.50
C ASP A 325 -7.60 -23.79 4.61
N ASN A 326 -6.39 -23.26 4.41
CA ASN A 326 -6.14 -21.82 4.46
C ASN A 326 -6.23 -21.11 3.10
N MET A 327 -6.71 -21.82 2.07
CA MET A 327 -6.95 -21.25 0.75
C MET A 327 -8.25 -20.42 0.76
N PRO A 328 -8.33 -19.31 0.03
CA PRO A 328 -9.60 -18.64 -0.17
C PRO A 328 -10.66 -19.66 -0.59
N SER A 329 -11.77 -19.69 0.13
CA SER A 329 -12.83 -20.68 -0.12
C SER A 329 -14.17 -19.99 -0.34
N TYR A 330 -15.04 -20.69 -1.05
CA TYR A 330 -16.44 -20.33 -1.21
C TYR A 330 -17.28 -21.58 -1.05
N THR A 331 -18.31 -21.48 -0.22
CA THR A 331 -19.26 -22.59 0.01
C THR A 331 -20.45 -22.47 -0.93
N LEU A 332 -20.66 -23.49 -1.72
CA LEU A 332 -21.86 -23.70 -2.54
C LEU A 332 -22.88 -24.49 -1.72
N SER A 333 -24.13 -24.04 -1.74
CA SER A 333 -25.26 -24.86 -1.28
C SER A 333 -25.63 -25.90 -2.35
N LYS A 334 -26.17 -27.03 -1.93
CA LYS A 334 -26.78 -27.99 -2.86
C LYS A 334 -27.91 -27.38 -3.69
N ASP A 335 -28.56 -26.34 -3.19
CA ASP A 335 -29.60 -25.59 -3.91
C ASP A 335 -29.03 -24.76 -5.08
N ASP A 336 -27.72 -24.52 -5.10
CA ASP A 336 -27.04 -23.86 -6.22
C ASP A 336 -26.85 -24.77 -7.44
N LEU A 337 -27.09 -26.08 -7.27
CA LEU A 337 -26.99 -27.07 -8.33
C LEU A 337 -28.34 -27.25 -9.02
N THR A 338 -28.38 -27.12 -10.33
CA THR A 338 -29.53 -27.46 -11.17
C THR A 338 -29.32 -28.87 -11.75
N ASP A 339 -30.26 -29.77 -11.50
CA ASP A 339 -30.14 -31.19 -11.88
C ASP A 339 -28.81 -31.81 -11.37
N GLY A 340 -28.36 -31.44 -10.18
CA GLY A 340 -27.14 -31.93 -9.56
C GLY A 340 -25.83 -31.40 -10.17
N LYS A 341 -25.90 -30.35 -10.99
CA LYS A 341 -24.76 -29.74 -11.68
C LYS A 341 -24.76 -28.23 -11.57
N ILE A 342 -23.59 -27.64 -11.65
CA ILE A 342 -23.41 -26.18 -11.72
C ILE A 342 -22.37 -25.84 -12.80
N ALA A 343 -22.62 -24.81 -13.59
CA ALA A 343 -21.66 -24.33 -14.58
C ALA A 343 -20.44 -23.72 -13.90
N VAL A 344 -19.24 -24.04 -14.37
CA VAL A 344 -17.98 -23.47 -13.86
C VAL A 344 -18.00 -21.94 -13.92
N ASN A 345 -18.60 -21.37 -14.97
CA ASN A 345 -18.77 -19.92 -15.09
C ASN A 345 -19.63 -19.32 -13.97
N ASP A 346 -20.63 -20.04 -13.49
CA ASP A 346 -21.45 -19.59 -12.36
C ASP A 346 -20.69 -19.67 -11.03
N ILE A 347 -19.86 -20.68 -10.84
CA ILE A 347 -18.95 -20.79 -9.71
C ILE A 347 -18.00 -19.60 -9.67
N LEU A 348 -17.35 -19.25 -10.79
CA LEU A 348 -16.44 -18.11 -10.89
C LEU A 348 -17.11 -16.80 -10.46
N PHE A 349 -18.36 -16.60 -10.88
CA PHE A 349 -19.11 -15.40 -10.54
C PHE A 349 -19.57 -15.40 -9.07
N LYS A 350 -20.14 -16.50 -8.59
CA LYS A 350 -20.62 -16.63 -7.20
C LYS A 350 -19.49 -16.53 -6.18
N ALA A 351 -18.35 -17.13 -6.46
CA ALA A 351 -17.14 -17.06 -5.62
C ALA A 351 -16.40 -15.69 -5.73
N GLY A 352 -16.94 -14.72 -6.47
CA GLY A 352 -16.29 -13.42 -6.64
C GLY A 352 -14.99 -13.44 -7.43
N MET A 353 -14.65 -14.57 -8.06
CA MET A 353 -13.44 -14.68 -8.88
C MET A 353 -13.53 -13.84 -10.17
N THR A 354 -14.74 -13.50 -10.61
CA THR A 354 -15.00 -12.62 -11.76
C THR A 354 -16.08 -11.60 -11.41
N LYS A 355 -15.98 -10.41 -12.03
CA LYS A 355 -16.93 -9.31 -11.79
C LYS A 355 -18.28 -9.53 -12.50
N SER A 356 -18.31 -10.41 -13.49
CA SER A 356 -19.50 -10.75 -14.24
C SER A 356 -19.36 -12.12 -14.91
N LYS A 357 -20.50 -12.75 -15.24
CA LYS A 357 -20.53 -14.00 -16.02
C LYS A 357 -19.91 -13.82 -17.42
N GLY A 358 -19.97 -12.62 -18.00
CA GLY A 358 -19.31 -12.30 -19.27
C GLY A 358 -17.79 -12.28 -19.18
N GLU A 359 -17.22 -11.83 -18.05
CA GLU A 359 -15.79 -11.94 -17.80
C GLU A 359 -15.37 -13.40 -17.64
N GLY A 360 -16.13 -14.18 -16.87
CA GLY A 360 -15.87 -15.61 -16.67
C GLY A 360 -15.87 -16.38 -17.98
N ARG A 361 -16.86 -16.14 -18.86
CA ARG A 361 -16.93 -16.76 -20.19
C ARG A 361 -15.65 -16.48 -21.02
N ARG A 362 -15.23 -15.22 -21.11
CA ARG A 362 -14.02 -14.84 -21.85
C ARG A 362 -12.77 -15.51 -21.31
N LEU A 363 -12.65 -15.58 -19.97
CA LEU A 363 -11.53 -16.26 -19.31
C LEU A 363 -11.46 -17.74 -19.63
N ILE A 364 -12.62 -18.44 -19.63
CA ILE A 364 -12.70 -19.84 -19.99
C ILE A 364 -12.32 -20.03 -21.46
N GLU A 365 -12.89 -19.25 -22.37
CA GLU A 365 -12.59 -19.30 -23.81
C GLU A 365 -11.11 -19.07 -24.14
N GLN A 366 -10.43 -18.24 -23.32
CA GLN A 366 -8.98 -18.00 -23.39
C GLN A 366 -8.14 -19.11 -22.74
N GLY A 367 -8.78 -20.17 -22.22
CA GLY A 367 -8.10 -21.27 -21.52
C GLY A 367 -7.50 -20.87 -20.19
N GLY A 368 -8.02 -19.80 -19.57
CA GLY A 368 -7.54 -19.24 -18.30
C GLY A 368 -8.16 -19.87 -17.06
N VAL A 369 -8.98 -20.92 -17.18
CA VAL A 369 -9.64 -21.56 -16.04
C VAL A 369 -9.37 -23.07 -16.03
N SER A 370 -9.09 -23.61 -14.85
CA SER A 370 -9.05 -25.06 -14.63
C SER A 370 -9.75 -25.43 -13.32
N VAL A 371 -10.29 -26.64 -13.26
CA VAL A 371 -10.91 -27.27 -12.11
C VAL A 371 -10.14 -28.57 -11.82
N ASN A 372 -9.63 -28.74 -10.60
CA ASN A 372 -8.79 -29.89 -10.21
C ASN A 372 -7.71 -30.20 -11.28
N ASP A 373 -6.95 -29.15 -11.67
CA ASP A 373 -5.91 -29.13 -12.70
C ASP A 373 -6.35 -29.49 -14.13
N LYS A 374 -7.62 -29.79 -14.38
CA LYS A 374 -8.17 -29.98 -15.73
C LYS A 374 -8.64 -28.65 -16.30
N LYS A 375 -8.17 -28.30 -17.49
CA LYS A 375 -8.62 -27.08 -18.17
C LYS A 375 -10.12 -27.19 -18.51
N VAL A 376 -10.84 -26.12 -18.21
CA VAL A 376 -12.24 -25.94 -18.61
C VAL A 376 -12.26 -25.52 -20.07
N ALA A 377 -12.88 -26.34 -20.89
CA ALA A 377 -12.88 -26.16 -22.36
C ALA A 377 -13.98 -25.21 -22.85
N SER A 378 -15.09 -25.12 -22.11
CA SER A 378 -16.27 -24.35 -22.52
C SER A 378 -16.94 -23.66 -21.34
N ALA A 379 -17.50 -22.45 -21.59
CA ALA A 379 -18.23 -21.69 -20.59
C ALA A 379 -19.54 -22.37 -20.10
N VAL A 380 -20.00 -23.38 -20.83
CA VAL A 380 -21.15 -24.20 -20.44
C VAL A 380 -20.75 -25.49 -19.73
N GLU A 381 -19.44 -25.72 -19.54
CA GLU A 381 -18.93 -26.90 -18.82
C GLU A 381 -19.38 -26.84 -17.36
N THR A 382 -19.88 -28.00 -16.88
CA THR A 382 -20.45 -28.14 -15.56
C THR A 382 -19.62 -29.07 -14.69
N VAL A 383 -19.68 -28.86 -13.39
CA VAL A 383 -19.25 -29.81 -12.36
C VAL A 383 -20.47 -30.37 -11.64
N CYS A 384 -20.39 -31.63 -11.21
CA CYS A 384 -21.43 -32.29 -10.43
C CYS A 384 -20.90 -32.66 -9.04
N ALA A 385 -21.76 -33.08 -8.12
CA ALA A 385 -21.38 -33.43 -6.76
C ALA A 385 -20.25 -34.49 -6.69
N ALA A 386 -20.14 -35.38 -7.68
CA ALA A 386 -19.07 -36.38 -7.74
C ALA A 386 -17.68 -35.80 -8.08
N ASP A 387 -17.60 -34.57 -8.63
CA ASP A 387 -16.34 -33.90 -8.89
C ASP A 387 -15.72 -33.28 -7.62
N PHE A 388 -16.52 -33.13 -6.54
CA PHE A 388 -16.10 -32.61 -5.26
C PHE A 388 -15.44 -33.70 -4.41
N SER A 389 -14.21 -34.06 -4.75
CA SER A 389 -13.41 -34.99 -3.96
C SER A 389 -13.25 -34.43 -2.53
N ASP A 390 -13.56 -35.25 -1.51
CA ASP A 390 -13.51 -34.82 -0.11
C ASP A 390 -14.34 -33.54 0.18
N GLY A 391 -15.48 -33.36 -0.52
CA GLY A 391 -16.39 -32.23 -0.36
C GLY A 391 -15.94 -30.92 -0.98
N SER A 392 -14.84 -30.90 -1.75
CA SER A 392 -14.34 -29.67 -2.36
C SER A 392 -13.67 -29.88 -3.73
N ILE A 393 -13.63 -28.80 -4.52
CA ILE A 393 -12.86 -28.72 -5.77
C ILE A 393 -11.93 -27.51 -5.70
N ILE A 394 -10.81 -27.56 -6.42
CA ILE A 394 -9.90 -26.43 -6.59
C ILE A 394 -10.16 -25.78 -7.94
N VAL A 395 -10.57 -24.52 -7.93
CA VAL A 395 -10.74 -23.70 -9.12
C VAL A 395 -9.57 -22.76 -9.27
N LYS A 396 -8.93 -22.78 -10.44
CA LYS A 396 -7.78 -21.92 -10.75
C LYS A 396 -8.14 -20.93 -11.84
N LYS A 397 -7.91 -19.63 -11.59
CA LYS A 397 -8.05 -18.56 -12.56
C LYS A 397 -6.67 -18.04 -12.97
N GLY A 398 -6.34 -18.20 -14.25
CA GLY A 398 -5.00 -17.89 -14.75
C GLY A 398 -3.91 -18.77 -14.12
N LYS A 399 -2.69 -18.25 -13.99
CA LYS A 399 -1.56 -18.98 -13.42
C LYS A 399 -1.42 -18.83 -11.89
N LYS A 400 -2.16 -17.91 -11.27
CA LYS A 400 -1.78 -17.34 -9.96
C LYS A 400 -2.91 -17.29 -8.93
N VAL A 401 -4.18 -17.43 -9.32
CA VAL A 401 -5.33 -17.33 -8.41
C VAL A 401 -5.97 -18.68 -8.24
N PHE A 402 -6.12 -19.11 -6.99
CA PHE A 402 -6.66 -20.40 -6.60
C PHE A 402 -7.77 -20.21 -5.58
N TYR A 403 -8.85 -20.96 -5.70
CA TYR A 403 -10.00 -20.98 -4.78
C TYR A 403 -10.42 -22.41 -4.48
N LYS A 404 -10.72 -22.69 -3.23
CA LYS A 404 -11.34 -23.94 -2.77
C LYS A 404 -12.86 -23.73 -2.79
N ILE A 405 -13.56 -24.49 -3.60
CA ILE A 405 -15.03 -24.48 -3.62
C ILE A 405 -15.51 -25.69 -2.83
N ILE A 406 -16.26 -25.44 -1.78
CA ILE A 406 -16.81 -26.44 -0.87
C ILE A 406 -18.27 -26.63 -1.21
N LEU A 407 -18.78 -27.87 -1.23
CA LEU A 407 -20.18 -28.18 -1.45
C LEU A 407 -20.80 -28.67 -0.12
N GLU A 408 -21.79 -27.93 0.38
CA GLU A 408 -22.59 -28.29 1.59
C GLU A 408 -24.04 -28.66 1.26
#